data_a08d852ae4234974214edb717e58a321
#
_entry.id   a08d852ae4234974214edb717e58a321
#
_cell.length_a   1.000
_cell.length_b   1.000
_cell.length_c   1.000
_cell.angle_alpha   90.00
_cell.angle_beta   90.00
_cell.angle_gamma   90.00
#
_symmetry.space_group_name_H-M   'P 1'
#
loop_
_entity.id
_entity.type
_entity.pdbx_description
1 polymer ?
#
loop_
_entity_poly.entity_id
_entity_poly.type
_entity_poly.pdbx_seq_one_letter_code
_entity_poly.pdbx_strand_id
1 'polypeptide(L)'
;HLLVAGTTGSGKSVALNAMVLSLLYKANASDVRMIMIDPKMLELSVYEGIPHLLAPIVTDMKEAANALRWCVAEMERRYKLMAAVGVRNLAGFNKKVRDEEAKGQPLLDPLFRPDASQPSMKAEPLKTLPYIVVIIDEFADMMMIVGKKVEELIARLAQKARAAGVHLILATQRPSVDVITGLIKANIPTRIAFQVSSKIDSRTILDQSGAETLLGHGDMLYLPPGTATPERVHGAFVDDHEVHKVVEWLRAQGKPDYIDGVLEEVQTMADGKIISETGLPQEAEDSEGGEDAVLYDKAVRIVTETRRASISGVQRHLRIGYNRAARLI
;
A
#
# COMPACT_ATOMS: atom_id res chain seq x y z
N HIS A 1 0.38 -11.14 3.93
CA HIS A 1 0.56 -10.58 2.60
C HIS A 1 0.69 -11.70 1.58
N LEU A 2 0.21 -11.50 0.37
CA LEU A 2 0.11 -12.51 -0.67
C LEU A 2 0.58 -11.94 -2.01
N LEU A 3 1.42 -12.67 -2.71
CA LEU A 3 1.79 -12.43 -4.11
C LEU A 3 1.05 -13.43 -4.99
N VAL A 4 0.39 -12.95 -6.02
CA VAL A 4 -0.39 -13.76 -6.99
C VAL A 4 0.11 -13.44 -8.39
N ALA A 5 0.57 -14.43 -9.12
CA ALA A 5 1.03 -14.22 -10.49
C ALA A 5 0.56 -15.33 -11.44
N GLY A 6 0.35 -14.96 -12.70
CA GLY A 6 -0.05 -15.90 -13.75
C GLY A 6 -0.39 -15.16 -15.05
N THR A 7 -0.34 -15.87 -16.17
CA THR A 7 -0.67 -15.28 -17.48
C THR A 7 -2.17 -15.04 -17.64
N THR A 8 -2.53 -14.27 -18.65
CA THR A 8 -3.94 -14.06 -19.02
C THR A 8 -4.62 -15.40 -19.31
N GLY A 9 -5.84 -15.60 -18.81
CA GLY A 9 -6.60 -16.85 -18.96
C GLY A 9 -6.20 -17.97 -17.99
N SER A 10 -5.19 -17.79 -17.15
CA SER A 10 -4.76 -18.80 -16.17
C SER A 10 -5.71 -18.99 -14.98
N GLY A 11 -6.67 -18.08 -14.78
CA GLY A 11 -7.60 -18.08 -13.65
C GLY A 11 -7.27 -17.06 -12.54
N LYS A 12 -6.24 -16.20 -12.71
CA LYS A 12 -5.83 -15.19 -11.73
C LYS A 12 -6.99 -14.28 -11.32
N SER A 13 -7.72 -13.71 -12.28
CA SER A 13 -8.82 -12.76 -12.03
C SER A 13 -9.98 -13.41 -11.29
N VAL A 14 -10.37 -14.62 -11.70
CA VAL A 14 -11.42 -15.39 -11.00
C VAL A 14 -11.02 -15.69 -9.56
N ALA A 15 -9.77 -16.06 -9.33
CA ALA A 15 -9.28 -16.33 -7.98
C ALA A 15 -9.20 -15.05 -7.14
N LEU A 16 -8.85 -13.90 -7.73
CA LEU A 16 -8.86 -12.63 -7.04
C LEU A 16 -10.29 -12.25 -6.61
N ASN A 17 -11.28 -12.43 -7.50
CA ASN A 17 -12.69 -12.26 -7.17
C ASN A 17 -13.14 -13.22 -6.05
N ALA A 18 -12.74 -14.50 -6.12
CA ALA A 18 -13.05 -15.48 -5.08
C ALA A 18 -12.47 -15.06 -3.70
N MET A 19 -11.24 -14.52 -3.67
CA MET A 19 -10.64 -13.99 -2.43
C MET A 19 -11.40 -12.79 -1.89
N VAL A 20 -11.76 -11.83 -2.75
CA VAL A 20 -12.55 -10.63 -2.36
C VAL A 20 -13.90 -11.07 -1.80
N LEU A 21 -14.64 -11.90 -2.52
CA LEU A 21 -15.92 -12.42 -2.05
C LEU A 21 -15.80 -13.18 -0.72
N SER A 22 -14.74 -13.97 -0.56
CA SER A 22 -14.48 -14.68 0.70
C SER A 22 -14.36 -13.72 1.90
N LEU A 23 -13.77 -12.54 1.71
CA LEU A 23 -13.69 -11.50 2.73
C LEU A 23 -15.07 -10.85 2.96
N LEU A 24 -15.77 -10.50 1.89
CA LEU A 24 -17.08 -9.84 1.95
C LEU A 24 -18.16 -10.72 2.60
N TYR A 25 -18.08 -12.04 2.43
CA TYR A 25 -18.98 -12.99 3.11
C TYR A 25 -18.71 -13.16 4.60
N LYS A 26 -17.49 -12.87 5.06
CA LYS A 26 -17.06 -13.15 6.44
C LYS A 26 -17.01 -11.92 7.34
N ALA A 27 -16.95 -10.73 6.76
CA ALA A 27 -16.73 -9.50 7.50
C ALA A 27 -17.54 -8.35 6.91
N ASN A 28 -18.08 -7.52 7.77
CA ASN A 28 -18.73 -6.27 7.38
C ASN A 28 -17.73 -5.11 7.31
N ALA A 29 -18.18 -3.94 6.90
CA ALA A 29 -17.33 -2.76 6.72
C ALA A 29 -16.72 -2.21 8.03
N SER A 30 -17.27 -2.56 9.21
CA SER A 30 -16.66 -2.21 10.49
C SER A 30 -15.49 -3.12 10.88
N ASP A 31 -15.41 -4.30 10.29
CA ASP A 31 -14.36 -5.28 10.58
C ASP A 31 -13.26 -5.30 9.54
N VAL A 32 -13.61 -5.11 8.26
CA VAL A 32 -12.66 -5.09 7.13
C VAL A 32 -12.97 -3.92 6.20
N ARG A 33 -11.94 -3.15 5.91
CA ARG A 33 -11.97 -2.09 4.90
C ARG A 33 -10.98 -2.42 3.79
N MET A 34 -11.21 -1.90 2.60
CA MET A 34 -10.44 -2.24 1.40
C MET A 34 -9.98 -1.00 0.65
N ILE A 35 -8.76 -1.07 0.11
CA ILE A 35 -8.26 -0.17 -0.93
C ILE A 35 -8.01 -1.05 -2.15
N MET A 36 -8.67 -0.73 -3.26
CA MET A 36 -8.56 -1.49 -4.50
C MET A 36 -7.90 -0.64 -5.58
N ILE A 37 -6.87 -1.21 -6.20
CA ILE A 37 -6.07 -0.54 -7.25
C ILE A 37 -6.18 -1.39 -8.51
N ASP A 38 -6.80 -0.81 -9.54
CA ASP A 38 -7.07 -1.46 -10.83
C ASP A 38 -6.71 -0.52 -11.99
N PRO A 39 -5.45 -0.53 -12.45
CA PRO A 39 -4.99 0.37 -13.51
C PRO A 39 -5.74 0.23 -14.83
N LYS A 40 -6.31 -0.94 -15.07
CA LYS A 40 -6.98 -1.27 -16.33
C LYS A 40 -8.50 -1.10 -16.29
N MET A 41 -9.06 -0.88 -15.10
CA MET A 41 -10.51 -0.77 -14.86
C MET A 41 -11.30 -2.01 -15.33
N LEU A 42 -10.71 -3.20 -15.21
CA LEU A 42 -11.29 -4.43 -15.75
C LEU A 42 -11.75 -5.43 -14.69
N GLU A 43 -10.97 -5.56 -13.61
CA GLU A 43 -11.13 -6.68 -12.68
C GLU A 43 -11.81 -6.27 -11.37
N LEU A 44 -11.45 -5.11 -10.83
CA LEU A 44 -11.92 -4.65 -9.53
C LEU A 44 -12.99 -3.54 -9.61
N SER A 45 -13.19 -2.94 -10.77
CA SER A 45 -14.14 -1.84 -10.98
C SER A 45 -15.59 -2.22 -10.64
N VAL A 46 -15.94 -3.50 -10.70
CA VAL A 46 -17.25 -4.02 -10.30
C VAL A 46 -17.57 -3.73 -8.83
N TYR A 47 -16.56 -3.65 -7.96
CA TYR A 47 -16.72 -3.40 -6.52
C TYR A 47 -16.92 -1.94 -6.13
N GLU A 48 -16.89 -1.01 -7.09
CA GLU A 48 -17.11 0.42 -6.79
C GLU A 48 -18.39 0.65 -6.00
N GLY A 49 -18.32 1.48 -4.96
CA GLY A 49 -19.46 1.85 -4.14
C GLY A 49 -19.89 0.86 -3.05
N ILE A 50 -19.15 -0.23 -2.81
CA ILE A 50 -19.44 -1.10 -1.67
C ILE A 50 -19.00 -0.43 -0.34
N PRO A 51 -19.72 -0.67 0.79
CA PRO A 51 -19.41 -0.04 2.09
C PRO A 51 -18.00 -0.30 2.62
N HIS A 52 -17.33 -1.36 2.14
CA HIS A 52 -15.99 -1.76 2.58
C HIS A 52 -14.87 -0.87 2.02
N LEU A 53 -15.12 -0.06 1.00
CA LEU A 53 -14.07 0.77 0.39
C LEU A 53 -13.67 1.94 1.28
N LEU A 54 -12.35 2.19 1.41
CA LEU A 54 -11.76 3.35 2.09
C LEU A 54 -11.62 4.55 1.16
N ALA A 55 -11.51 4.31 -0.13
CA ALA A 55 -11.44 5.30 -1.20
C ALA A 55 -12.12 4.74 -2.45
N PRO A 56 -12.49 5.56 -3.44
CA PRO A 56 -12.88 5.07 -4.77
C PRO A 56 -11.83 4.12 -5.33
N ILE A 57 -12.22 3.26 -6.26
CA ILE A 57 -11.26 2.35 -6.90
C ILE A 57 -10.22 3.16 -7.65
N VAL A 58 -8.95 2.92 -7.31
CA VAL A 58 -7.82 3.71 -7.77
C VAL A 58 -7.35 3.21 -9.12
N THR A 59 -7.34 4.06 -10.11
CA THR A 59 -6.91 3.76 -11.49
C THR A 59 -5.64 4.50 -11.89
N ASP A 60 -5.37 5.64 -11.26
CA ASP A 60 -4.13 6.40 -11.46
C ASP A 60 -2.99 5.89 -10.57
N MET A 61 -1.80 5.74 -11.15
CA MET A 61 -0.65 5.17 -10.45
C MET A 61 -0.01 6.11 -9.43
N LYS A 62 -0.18 7.43 -9.57
CA LYS A 62 0.28 8.40 -8.56
C LYS A 62 -0.63 8.36 -7.34
N GLU A 63 -1.95 8.33 -7.57
CA GLU A 63 -2.94 8.15 -6.50
C GLU A 63 -2.73 6.80 -5.79
N ALA A 64 -2.42 5.73 -6.53
CA ALA A 64 -2.08 4.44 -5.96
C ALA A 64 -0.84 4.50 -5.06
N ALA A 65 0.20 5.24 -5.44
CA ALA A 65 1.36 5.48 -4.61
C ALA A 65 1.00 6.30 -3.35
N ASN A 66 0.10 7.28 -3.47
CA ASN A 66 -0.40 8.05 -2.33
C ASN A 66 -1.19 7.16 -1.37
N ALA A 67 -2.05 6.28 -1.87
CA ALA A 67 -2.76 5.30 -1.04
C ALA A 67 -1.81 4.38 -0.27
N LEU A 68 -0.70 3.94 -0.87
CA LEU A 68 0.32 3.15 -0.16
C LEU A 68 1.05 3.98 0.90
N ARG A 69 1.35 5.27 0.64
CA ARG A 69 1.93 6.18 1.65
C ARG A 69 0.97 6.37 2.82
N TRP A 70 -0.30 6.59 2.52
CA TRP A 70 -1.34 6.66 3.55
C TRP A 70 -1.39 5.36 4.38
N CYS A 71 -1.32 4.18 3.77
CA CYS A 71 -1.27 2.90 4.50
C CYS A 71 -0.05 2.82 5.43
N VAL A 72 1.11 3.35 5.04
CA VAL A 72 2.29 3.41 5.91
C VAL A 72 2.04 4.33 7.10
N ALA A 73 1.48 5.52 6.87
CA ALA A 73 1.15 6.47 7.94
C ALA A 73 0.11 5.89 8.92
N GLU A 74 -0.94 5.26 8.40
CA GLU A 74 -1.98 4.61 9.22
C GLU A 74 -1.41 3.44 10.03
N MET A 75 -0.55 2.64 9.43
CA MET A 75 0.19 1.58 10.14
C MET A 75 0.97 2.15 11.32
N GLU A 76 1.70 3.24 11.14
CA GLU A 76 2.49 3.88 12.19
C GLU A 76 1.61 4.52 13.27
N ARG A 77 0.50 5.14 12.88
CA ARG A 77 -0.52 5.64 13.82
C ARG A 77 -1.06 4.50 14.69
N ARG A 78 -1.41 3.37 14.08
CA ARG A 78 -1.89 2.18 14.81
C ARG A 78 -0.83 1.64 15.76
N TYR A 79 0.44 1.61 15.38
CA TYR A 79 1.52 1.22 16.28
C TYR A 79 1.64 2.14 17.49
N LYS A 80 1.52 3.45 17.31
CA LYS A 80 1.52 4.41 18.42
C LYS A 80 0.34 4.18 19.36
N LEU A 81 -0.87 3.96 18.82
CA LEU A 81 -2.05 3.63 19.63
C LEU A 81 -1.86 2.32 20.40
N MET A 82 -1.42 1.26 19.73
CA MET A 82 -1.18 -0.04 20.36
C MET A 82 -0.13 0.03 21.47
N ALA A 83 0.95 0.78 21.24
CA ALA A 83 1.99 0.99 22.25
C ALA A 83 1.46 1.76 23.46
N ALA A 84 0.70 2.82 23.26
CA ALA A 84 0.11 3.61 24.33
C ALA A 84 -0.93 2.83 25.15
N VAL A 85 -1.67 1.93 24.50
CA VAL A 85 -2.65 1.04 25.15
C VAL A 85 -1.99 -0.22 25.74
N GLY A 86 -0.71 -0.50 25.42
CA GLY A 86 0.05 -1.64 25.96
C GLY A 86 -0.32 -2.98 25.33
N VAL A 87 -0.61 -2.99 24.01
CA VAL A 87 -0.94 -4.21 23.25
C VAL A 87 0.02 -4.39 22.06
N ARG A 88 0.14 -5.63 21.54
CA ARG A 88 1.14 -5.96 20.51
C ARG A 88 0.58 -6.09 19.09
N ASN A 89 -0.73 -6.16 18.93
CA ASN A 89 -1.39 -6.32 17.64
C ASN A 89 -2.83 -5.77 17.67
N LEU A 90 -3.40 -5.62 16.48
CA LEU A 90 -4.75 -5.07 16.29
C LEU A 90 -5.84 -5.91 17.00
N ALA A 91 -5.73 -7.24 16.97
CA ALA A 91 -6.72 -8.10 17.63
C ALA A 91 -6.74 -7.84 19.15
N GLY A 92 -5.57 -7.69 19.78
CA GLY A 92 -5.43 -7.32 21.19
C GLY A 92 -5.95 -5.92 21.49
N PHE A 93 -5.70 -4.96 20.57
CA PHE A 93 -6.25 -3.62 20.67
C PHE A 93 -7.78 -3.64 20.65
N ASN A 94 -8.37 -4.24 19.63
CA ASN A 94 -9.83 -4.32 19.50
C ASN A 94 -10.50 -5.07 20.65
N LYS A 95 -9.85 -6.13 21.15
CA LYS A 95 -10.35 -6.83 22.35
C LYS A 95 -10.37 -5.90 23.56
N LYS A 96 -9.25 -5.20 23.81
CA LYS A 96 -9.15 -4.30 24.98
C LYS A 96 -10.16 -3.15 24.92
N VAL A 97 -10.35 -2.54 23.73
CA VAL A 97 -11.37 -1.50 23.54
C VAL A 97 -12.75 -2.01 23.90
N ARG A 98 -13.16 -3.19 23.38
CA ARG A 98 -14.47 -3.78 23.70
C ARG A 98 -14.61 -4.16 25.19
N ASP A 99 -13.57 -4.72 25.77
CA ASP A 99 -13.60 -5.14 27.17
C ASP A 99 -13.78 -3.93 28.13
N GLU A 100 -13.13 -2.80 27.86
CA GLU A 100 -13.25 -1.58 28.67
C GLU A 100 -14.58 -0.84 28.41
N GLU A 101 -15.05 -0.84 27.18
CA GLU A 101 -16.39 -0.32 26.83
C GLU A 101 -17.50 -1.11 27.55
N ALA A 102 -17.41 -2.43 27.57
CA ALA A 102 -18.36 -3.31 28.26
C ALA A 102 -18.37 -3.09 29.80
N LYS A 103 -17.28 -2.62 30.39
CA LYS A 103 -17.17 -2.25 31.82
C LYS A 103 -17.73 -0.84 32.10
N GLY A 104 -18.17 -0.10 31.08
CA GLY A 104 -18.58 1.30 31.19
C GLY A 104 -17.41 2.29 31.40
N GLN A 105 -16.20 1.88 31.11
CA GLN A 105 -14.98 2.69 31.22
C GLN A 105 -14.27 2.78 29.86
N PRO A 106 -14.85 3.43 28.84
CA PRO A 106 -14.25 3.50 27.52
C PRO A 106 -12.85 4.14 27.57
N LEU A 107 -11.91 3.52 26.85
CA LEU A 107 -10.55 4.06 26.72
C LEU A 107 -10.61 5.36 25.91
N LEU A 108 -10.02 6.41 26.42
CA LEU A 108 -9.87 7.67 25.69
C LEU A 108 -8.63 7.60 24.76
N ASP A 109 -8.68 8.36 23.66
CA ASP A 109 -7.54 8.41 22.72
C ASP A 109 -6.30 9.00 23.40
N PRO A 110 -5.23 8.19 23.62
CA PRO A 110 -4.01 8.64 24.28
C PRO A 110 -3.14 9.52 23.40
N LEU A 111 -3.42 9.59 22.08
CA LEU A 111 -2.70 10.43 21.13
C LEU A 111 -3.38 11.79 20.95
N PHE A 112 -4.56 11.98 21.53
CA PHE A 112 -5.27 13.23 21.46
C PHE A 112 -4.44 14.37 22.07
N ARG A 113 -4.28 15.44 21.31
CA ARG A 113 -3.69 16.71 21.78
C ARG A 113 -4.72 17.80 21.54
N PRO A 114 -5.17 18.51 22.60
CA PRO A 114 -6.08 19.65 22.40
C PRO A 114 -5.42 20.68 21.47
N ASP A 115 -6.18 21.15 20.50
CA ASP A 115 -5.75 22.26 19.67
C ASP A 115 -5.68 23.54 20.54
N ALA A 116 -4.65 24.37 20.33
CA ALA A 116 -4.50 25.64 21.00
C ALA A 116 -5.70 26.59 20.76
N SER A 117 -6.41 26.41 19.64
CA SER A 117 -7.63 27.16 19.31
C SER A 117 -8.88 26.64 20.01
N GLN A 118 -8.88 25.38 20.52
CA GLN A 118 -10.01 24.74 21.18
C GLN A 118 -9.59 23.94 22.42
N PRO A 119 -9.11 24.60 23.48
CA PRO A 119 -8.55 23.94 24.67
C PRO A 119 -9.60 23.14 25.48
N SER A 120 -10.89 23.30 25.21
CA SER A 120 -12.00 22.61 25.89
C SER A 120 -12.36 21.26 25.22
N MET A 121 -11.83 20.90 24.07
CA MET A 121 -12.04 19.59 23.46
C MET A 121 -11.48 18.48 24.33
N LYS A 122 -12.29 17.47 24.60
CA LYS A 122 -11.89 16.27 25.33
C LYS A 122 -11.55 15.15 24.34
N ALA A 123 -10.61 14.27 24.75
CA ALA A 123 -10.30 13.07 23.99
C ALA A 123 -11.58 12.23 23.78
N GLU A 124 -11.78 11.78 22.56
CA GLU A 124 -12.89 10.88 22.23
C GLU A 124 -12.60 9.44 22.70
N PRO A 125 -13.63 8.65 23.00
CA PRO A 125 -13.47 7.22 23.24
C PRO A 125 -12.90 6.51 22.03
N LEU A 126 -11.91 5.65 22.27
CA LEU A 126 -11.37 4.75 21.24
C LEU A 126 -12.45 3.80 20.75
N LYS A 127 -12.51 3.61 19.44
CA LYS A 127 -13.32 2.60 18.77
C LYS A 127 -12.44 1.45 18.28
N THR A 128 -13.04 0.29 18.03
CA THR A 128 -12.36 -0.80 17.34
C THR A 128 -11.92 -0.35 15.94
N LEU A 129 -10.75 -0.82 15.51
CA LEU A 129 -10.20 -0.50 14.20
C LEU A 129 -10.42 -1.69 13.25
N PRO A 130 -10.86 -1.46 12.01
CA PRO A 130 -10.98 -2.51 11.01
C PRO A 130 -9.62 -3.00 10.53
N TYR A 131 -9.57 -4.24 10.03
CA TYR A 131 -8.47 -4.67 9.18
C TYR A 131 -8.55 -3.91 7.86
N ILE A 132 -7.39 -3.62 7.26
CA ILE A 132 -7.28 -2.99 5.95
C ILE A 132 -6.66 -4.00 4.99
N VAL A 133 -7.33 -4.25 3.87
CA VAL A 133 -6.81 -5.10 2.79
C VAL A 133 -6.58 -4.24 1.56
N VAL A 134 -5.33 -4.13 1.15
CA VAL A 134 -4.94 -3.44 -0.09
C VAL A 134 -4.81 -4.50 -1.17
N ILE A 135 -5.57 -4.35 -2.25
CA ILE A 135 -5.63 -5.28 -3.37
C ILE A 135 -5.16 -4.54 -4.62
N ILE A 136 -4.13 -5.06 -5.28
CA ILE A 136 -3.57 -4.50 -6.50
C ILE A 136 -3.66 -5.57 -7.58
N ASP A 137 -4.47 -5.33 -8.63
CA ASP A 137 -4.67 -6.30 -9.70
C ASP A 137 -3.44 -6.45 -10.62
N GLU A 138 -2.78 -5.34 -10.94
CA GLU A 138 -1.57 -5.35 -11.78
C GLU A 138 -0.49 -4.43 -11.19
N PHE A 139 0.28 -4.95 -10.23
CA PHE A 139 1.29 -4.12 -9.59
C PHE A 139 2.52 -3.87 -10.48
N ALA A 140 2.68 -4.61 -11.58
CA ALA A 140 3.71 -4.32 -12.57
C ALA A 140 3.57 -2.92 -13.16
N ASP A 141 2.34 -2.44 -13.37
CA ASP A 141 2.11 -1.11 -13.92
C ASP A 141 2.56 -0.03 -12.93
N MET A 142 2.38 -0.24 -11.63
CA MET A 142 2.93 0.66 -10.59
C MET A 142 4.47 0.64 -10.57
N MET A 143 5.07 -0.54 -10.65
CA MET A 143 6.53 -0.69 -10.67
C MET A 143 7.16 -0.01 -11.89
N MET A 144 6.51 -0.06 -13.05
CA MET A 144 6.98 0.58 -14.28
C MET A 144 6.84 2.10 -14.29
N ILE A 145 5.78 2.64 -13.69
CA ILE A 145 5.45 4.06 -13.73
C ILE A 145 6.10 4.82 -12.56
N VAL A 146 6.00 4.30 -11.36
CA VAL A 146 6.49 4.95 -10.12
C VAL A 146 7.85 4.38 -9.68
N GLY A 147 8.13 3.12 -9.98
CA GLY A 147 9.44 2.50 -9.78
C GLY A 147 9.78 2.22 -8.31
N LYS A 148 11.04 2.47 -7.94
CA LYS A 148 11.62 2.10 -6.63
C LYS A 148 10.84 2.60 -5.41
N LYS A 149 10.20 3.76 -5.50
CA LYS A 149 9.41 4.31 -4.38
C LYS A 149 8.24 3.38 -3.99
N VAL A 150 7.56 2.79 -4.97
CA VAL A 150 6.49 1.82 -4.71
C VAL A 150 7.05 0.53 -4.12
N GLU A 151 8.18 0.05 -4.64
CA GLU A 151 8.86 -1.15 -4.11
C GLU A 151 9.20 -0.98 -2.63
N GLU A 152 9.77 0.17 -2.24
CA GLU A 152 10.12 0.49 -0.85
C GLU A 152 8.88 0.58 0.06
N LEU A 153 7.79 1.22 -0.41
CA LEU A 153 6.52 1.30 0.33
C LEU A 153 5.91 -0.09 0.56
N ILE A 154 5.87 -0.93 -0.47
CA ILE A 154 5.38 -2.31 -0.37
C ILE A 154 6.25 -3.11 0.59
N ALA A 155 7.57 -3.03 0.48
CA ALA A 155 8.49 -3.71 1.38
C ALA A 155 8.30 -3.28 2.84
N ARG A 156 8.17 -1.97 3.10
CA ARG A 156 7.92 -1.42 4.45
C ARG A 156 6.59 -1.92 5.03
N LEU A 157 5.52 -1.92 4.25
CA LEU A 157 4.24 -2.48 4.65
C LEU A 157 4.36 -3.99 4.91
N ALA A 158 4.96 -4.74 3.99
CA ALA A 158 5.08 -6.19 4.13
C ALA A 158 5.87 -6.61 5.37
N GLN A 159 6.88 -5.83 5.78
CA GLN A 159 7.68 -6.10 6.97
C GLN A 159 6.93 -5.87 8.29
N LYS A 160 6.08 -4.85 8.35
CA LYS A 160 5.55 -4.36 9.64
C LYS A 160 4.04 -4.34 9.73
N ALA A 161 3.30 -4.25 8.63
CA ALA A 161 1.88 -3.92 8.63
C ALA A 161 0.96 -5.02 9.20
N ARG A 162 1.41 -6.28 9.23
CA ARG A 162 0.61 -7.42 9.70
C ARG A 162 0.08 -7.22 11.13
N ALA A 163 0.92 -6.79 12.06
CA ALA A 163 0.50 -6.59 13.44
C ALA A 163 -0.47 -5.40 13.59
N ALA A 164 -0.36 -4.40 12.70
CA ALA A 164 -1.26 -3.27 12.63
C ALA A 164 -2.58 -3.57 11.89
N GLY A 165 -2.75 -4.80 11.38
CA GLY A 165 -3.96 -5.23 10.69
C GLY A 165 -4.06 -4.73 9.25
N VAL A 166 -2.94 -4.38 8.59
CA VAL A 166 -2.91 -4.01 7.17
C VAL A 166 -2.32 -5.17 6.37
N HIS A 167 -3.01 -5.61 5.33
CA HIS A 167 -2.67 -6.76 4.50
C HIS A 167 -2.58 -6.37 3.04
N LEU A 168 -1.68 -7.01 2.29
CA LEU A 168 -1.47 -6.78 0.86
C LEU A 168 -1.81 -8.04 0.06
N ILE A 169 -2.54 -7.88 -1.03
CA ILE A 169 -2.71 -8.85 -2.10
C ILE A 169 -2.17 -8.19 -3.36
N LEU A 170 -1.00 -8.62 -3.81
CA LEU A 170 -0.32 -8.09 -4.99
C LEU A 170 -0.49 -9.08 -6.13
N ALA A 171 -1.22 -8.70 -7.16
CA ALA A 171 -1.41 -9.54 -8.33
C ALA A 171 -0.67 -8.96 -9.55
N THR A 172 -0.21 -9.84 -10.45
CA THR A 172 0.40 -9.44 -11.72
C THR A 172 0.23 -10.51 -12.80
N GLN A 173 0.08 -10.06 -14.03
CA GLN A 173 0.14 -10.90 -15.23
C GLN A 173 1.54 -10.90 -15.86
N ARG A 174 2.49 -10.13 -15.30
CA ARG A 174 3.86 -9.97 -15.82
C ARG A 174 4.88 -10.44 -14.79
N PRO A 175 5.13 -11.75 -14.69
CA PRO A 175 6.04 -12.31 -13.69
C PRO A 175 7.53 -12.13 -14.09
N SER A 176 7.96 -10.89 -14.33
CA SER A 176 9.36 -10.57 -14.63
C SER A 176 10.16 -10.27 -13.36
N VAL A 177 11.48 -10.40 -13.44
CA VAL A 177 12.40 -10.11 -12.30
C VAL A 177 12.39 -8.64 -11.89
N ASP A 178 12.05 -7.73 -12.81
CA ASP A 178 11.93 -6.29 -12.55
C ASP A 178 10.65 -5.94 -11.78
N VAL A 179 9.67 -6.82 -11.82
CA VAL A 179 8.38 -6.69 -11.11
C VAL A 179 8.41 -7.48 -9.81
N ILE A 180 8.74 -8.76 -9.88
CA ILE A 180 8.85 -9.65 -8.71
C ILE A 180 10.31 -9.66 -8.26
N THR A 181 10.73 -8.56 -7.68
CA THR A 181 12.12 -8.35 -7.24
C THR A 181 12.48 -9.19 -6.03
N GLY A 182 13.79 -9.29 -5.75
CA GLY A 182 14.29 -9.94 -4.54
C GLY A 182 13.75 -9.30 -3.26
N LEU A 183 13.56 -7.97 -3.26
CA LEU A 183 13.01 -7.23 -2.11
C LEU A 183 11.54 -7.60 -1.85
N ILE A 184 10.72 -7.66 -2.89
CA ILE A 184 9.32 -8.10 -2.80
C ILE A 184 9.25 -9.54 -2.29
N LYS A 185 10.02 -10.47 -2.88
CA LYS A 185 10.01 -11.89 -2.48
C LYS A 185 10.48 -12.13 -1.04
N ALA A 186 11.46 -11.37 -0.57
CA ALA A 186 11.96 -11.47 0.80
C ALA A 186 10.91 -11.07 1.84
N ASN A 187 10.01 -10.16 1.49
CA ASN A 187 9.02 -9.61 2.41
C ASN A 187 7.62 -10.21 2.26
N ILE A 188 7.33 -10.83 1.10
CA ILE A 188 6.05 -11.51 0.82
C ILE A 188 6.34 -13.00 0.55
N PRO A 189 6.46 -13.82 1.58
CA PRO A 189 6.81 -15.23 1.44
C PRO A 189 5.66 -16.11 0.94
N THR A 190 4.40 -15.67 1.11
CA THR A 190 3.22 -16.41 0.65
C THR A 190 2.97 -16.11 -0.81
N ARG A 191 2.95 -17.13 -1.64
CA ARG A 191 2.86 -16.95 -3.09
C ARG A 191 1.88 -17.92 -3.73
N ILE A 192 1.19 -17.45 -4.76
CA ILE A 192 0.36 -18.26 -5.64
C ILE A 192 0.87 -18.03 -7.06
N ALA A 193 1.21 -19.11 -7.74
CA ALA A 193 1.49 -19.11 -9.16
C ALA A 193 0.39 -19.88 -9.91
N PHE A 194 -0.34 -19.19 -10.75
CA PHE A 194 -1.16 -19.78 -11.78
C PHE A 194 -0.29 -20.21 -12.96
N GLN A 195 -0.90 -20.79 -13.99
CA GLN A 195 -0.18 -21.17 -15.19
C GLN A 195 0.63 -20.01 -15.76
N VAL A 196 1.87 -20.28 -16.13
CA VAL A 196 2.79 -19.35 -16.78
C VAL A 196 3.35 -19.97 -18.07
N SER A 197 3.95 -19.11 -18.92
CA SER A 197 4.43 -19.54 -20.24
C SER A 197 5.77 -20.27 -20.19
N SER A 198 6.58 -20.06 -19.16
CA SER A 198 7.94 -20.61 -19.10
C SER A 198 8.37 -21.03 -17.70
N LYS A 199 9.39 -21.91 -17.66
CA LYS A 199 10.08 -22.26 -16.40
C LYS A 199 10.76 -21.07 -15.73
N ILE A 200 11.16 -20.06 -16.52
CA ILE A 200 11.77 -18.83 -15.99
C ILE A 200 10.74 -18.05 -15.20
N ASP A 201 9.52 -17.89 -15.72
CA ASP A 201 8.43 -17.21 -15.03
C ASP A 201 8.05 -17.93 -13.72
N SER A 202 7.96 -19.28 -13.77
CA SER A 202 7.71 -20.08 -12.58
C SER A 202 8.78 -19.84 -11.50
N ARG A 203 10.07 -19.84 -11.88
CA ARG A 203 11.17 -19.56 -10.95
C ARG A 203 11.15 -18.13 -10.43
N THR A 204 10.73 -17.17 -11.25
CA THR A 204 10.60 -15.78 -10.81
C THR A 204 9.58 -15.67 -9.68
N ILE A 205 8.46 -16.40 -9.75
CA ILE A 205 7.40 -16.37 -8.74
C ILE A 205 7.77 -17.23 -7.53
N LEU A 206 8.07 -18.53 -7.76
CA LEU A 206 8.15 -19.57 -6.72
C LEU A 206 9.58 -19.94 -6.32
N ASP A 207 10.61 -19.38 -6.97
CA ASP A 207 12.01 -19.82 -6.89
C ASP A 207 12.24 -21.25 -7.40
N GLN A 208 11.24 -21.88 -8.04
CA GLN A 208 11.28 -23.22 -8.60
C GLN A 208 10.36 -23.36 -9.83
N SER A 209 10.61 -24.35 -10.65
CA SER A 209 9.77 -24.71 -11.82
C SER A 209 8.51 -25.44 -11.37
N GLY A 210 7.51 -25.51 -12.27
CA GLY A 210 6.27 -26.27 -12.07
C GLY A 210 5.03 -25.53 -12.53
N ALA A 211 4.95 -24.21 -12.37
CA ALA A 211 3.78 -23.45 -12.78
C ALA A 211 3.57 -23.43 -14.31
N GLU A 212 4.60 -23.68 -15.11
CA GLU A 212 4.50 -23.83 -16.56
C GLU A 212 3.77 -25.10 -17.01
N THR A 213 3.61 -26.06 -16.11
CA THR A 213 2.92 -27.34 -16.39
C THR A 213 1.48 -27.36 -15.92
N LEU A 214 1.00 -26.30 -15.30
CA LEU A 214 -0.38 -26.18 -14.84
C LEU A 214 -1.36 -26.12 -16.00
N LEU A 215 -2.60 -26.50 -15.74
CA LEU A 215 -3.64 -26.65 -16.76
C LEU A 215 -4.35 -25.34 -17.12
N GLY A 216 -4.12 -24.25 -16.35
CA GLY A 216 -4.91 -23.02 -16.44
C GLY A 216 -6.26 -23.14 -15.71
N HIS A 217 -7.17 -22.20 -15.97
CA HIS A 217 -8.52 -22.20 -15.42
C HIS A 217 -8.61 -22.37 -13.90
N GLY A 218 -7.68 -21.76 -13.14
CA GLY A 218 -7.67 -21.83 -11.70
C GLY A 218 -6.75 -22.88 -11.08
N ASP A 219 -6.11 -23.72 -11.91
CA ASP A 219 -5.05 -24.62 -11.46
C ASP A 219 -3.83 -23.81 -11.03
N MET A 220 -3.36 -23.97 -9.80
CA MET A 220 -2.32 -23.13 -9.20
C MET A 220 -1.38 -23.90 -8.31
N LEU A 221 -0.20 -23.35 -8.10
CA LEU A 221 0.74 -23.74 -7.06
C LEU A 221 0.70 -22.70 -5.94
N TYR A 222 0.35 -23.15 -4.76
CA TYR A 222 0.34 -22.35 -3.53
C TYR A 222 1.58 -22.66 -2.71
N LEU A 223 2.38 -21.63 -2.41
CA LEU A 223 3.55 -21.71 -1.55
C LEU A 223 3.23 -20.99 -0.23
N PRO A 224 2.90 -21.74 0.84
CA PRO A 224 2.67 -21.16 2.17
C PRO A 224 3.96 -20.61 2.76
N PRO A 225 3.87 -19.65 3.71
CA PRO A 225 5.06 -19.07 4.34
C PRO A 225 5.78 -20.15 5.18
N GLY A 226 7.12 -20.15 5.10
CA GLY A 226 7.96 -21.07 5.90
C GLY A 226 8.09 -22.48 5.31
N THR A 227 7.56 -22.74 4.11
CA THR A 227 7.77 -23.99 3.38
C THR A 227 8.57 -23.76 2.12
N ALA A 228 9.26 -24.79 1.64
CA ALA A 228 9.96 -24.77 0.36
C ALA A 228 9.20 -25.51 -0.74
N THR A 229 8.16 -26.26 -0.39
CA THR A 229 7.39 -27.09 -1.33
C THR A 229 6.02 -26.48 -1.54
N PRO A 230 5.67 -26.11 -2.79
CA PRO A 230 4.34 -25.63 -3.10
C PRO A 230 3.33 -26.78 -3.14
N GLU A 231 2.11 -26.45 -2.77
CA GLU A 231 0.95 -27.35 -2.86
C GLU A 231 0.17 -27.03 -4.15
N ARG A 232 -0.23 -28.06 -4.89
CA ARG A 232 -1.11 -27.88 -6.05
C ARG A 232 -2.55 -27.77 -5.57
N VAL A 233 -3.19 -26.66 -5.90
CA VAL A 233 -4.57 -26.36 -5.51
C VAL A 233 -5.34 -25.95 -6.76
N HIS A 234 -6.63 -26.27 -6.81
CA HIS A 234 -7.53 -25.73 -7.82
C HIS A 234 -8.43 -24.68 -7.19
N GLY A 235 -8.42 -23.47 -7.75
CA GLY A 235 -9.24 -22.35 -7.29
C GLY A 235 -10.74 -22.60 -7.56
N ALA A 236 -11.58 -22.06 -6.68
CA ALA A 236 -13.01 -22.05 -6.92
C ALA A 236 -13.33 -21.15 -8.14
N PHE A 237 -14.24 -21.60 -8.97
CA PHE A 237 -14.80 -20.77 -10.04
C PHE A 237 -15.88 -19.86 -9.46
N VAL A 238 -15.84 -18.60 -9.83
CA VAL A 238 -16.85 -17.59 -9.52
C VAL A 238 -17.21 -16.90 -10.82
N ASP A 239 -18.50 -16.87 -11.12
CA ASP A 239 -19.04 -16.20 -12.30
C ASP A 239 -19.24 -14.71 -12.04
N ASP A 240 -19.09 -13.87 -13.07
CA ASP A 240 -19.26 -12.41 -12.95
C ASP A 240 -20.66 -12.04 -12.44
N HIS A 241 -21.67 -12.83 -12.81
CA HIS A 241 -23.04 -12.62 -12.33
C HIS A 241 -23.17 -12.82 -10.81
N GLU A 242 -22.43 -13.78 -10.23
CA GLU A 242 -22.38 -13.98 -8.78
C GLU A 242 -21.70 -12.79 -8.09
N VAL A 243 -20.61 -12.27 -8.67
CA VAL A 243 -19.93 -11.05 -8.16
C VAL A 243 -20.89 -9.87 -8.16
N HIS A 244 -21.59 -9.61 -9.27
CA HIS A 244 -22.54 -8.51 -9.38
C HIS A 244 -23.67 -8.61 -8.34
N LYS A 245 -24.24 -9.79 -8.12
CA LYS A 245 -25.29 -9.99 -7.10
C LYS A 245 -24.82 -9.62 -5.70
N VAL A 246 -23.61 -10.03 -5.33
CA VAL A 246 -23.03 -9.70 -4.01
C VAL A 246 -22.80 -8.21 -3.88
N VAL A 247 -22.25 -7.58 -4.92
CA VAL A 247 -21.98 -6.14 -4.94
C VAL A 247 -23.29 -5.33 -4.83
N GLU A 248 -24.32 -5.67 -5.60
CA GLU A 248 -25.63 -5.02 -5.53
C GLU A 248 -26.24 -5.14 -4.13
N TRP A 249 -26.16 -6.33 -3.55
CA TRP A 249 -26.66 -6.54 -2.18
C TRP A 249 -25.89 -5.70 -1.15
N LEU A 250 -24.57 -5.57 -1.27
CA LEU A 250 -23.76 -4.74 -0.39
C LEU A 250 -24.07 -3.24 -0.56
N ARG A 251 -24.21 -2.76 -1.80
CA ARG A 251 -24.60 -1.37 -2.08
C ARG A 251 -25.97 -1.02 -1.52
N ALA A 252 -26.89 -1.97 -1.49
CA ALA A 252 -28.22 -1.78 -0.90
C ALA A 252 -28.17 -1.63 0.65
N GLN A 253 -27.11 -2.11 1.30
CA GLN A 253 -26.95 -1.99 2.76
C GLN A 253 -26.41 -0.63 3.21
N GLY A 254 -25.66 0.07 2.35
CA GLY A 254 -25.09 1.37 2.70
C GLY A 254 -24.12 1.89 1.66
N LYS A 255 -23.80 3.16 1.77
CA LYS A 255 -22.77 3.82 0.96
C LYS A 255 -21.41 3.66 1.61
N PRO A 256 -20.32 3.68 0.84
CA PRO A 256 -18.98 3.74 1.41
C PRO A 256 -18.77 5.05 2.18
N ASP A 257 -18.09 4.94 3.30
CA ASP A 257 -17.57 6.06 4.07
C ASP A 257 -16.10 6.24 3.69
N TYR A 258 -15.86 7.04 2.65
CA TYR A 258 -14.52 7.29 2.14
C TYR A 258 -13.73 8.15 3.13
N ILE A 259 -12.45 7.85 3.29
CA ILE A 259 -11.54 8.65 4.11
C ILE A 259 -10.86 9.68 3.21
N ASP A 260 -11.03 10.95 3.55
CA ASP A 260 -10.33 12.05 2.88
C ASP A 260 -8.80 11.90 3.03
N GLY A 261 -8.05 12.34 2.03
CA GLY A 261 -6.57 12.31 2.05
C GLY A 261 -5.93 10.97 1.68
N VAL A 262 -6.69 9.87 1.47
CA VAL A 262 -6.10 8.57 1.07
C VAL A 262 -5.40 8.65 -0.28
N LEU A 263 -5.97 9.39 -1.22
CA LEU A 263 -5.48 9.53 -2.60
C LEU A 263 -4.71 10.84 -2.84
N GLU A 264 -4.70 11.73 -1.87
CA GLU A 264 -4.08 13.05 -2.01
C GLU A 264 -2.56 13.01 -1.85
N GLU A 265 -1.90 13.90 -2.57
CA GLU A 265 -0.48 14.11 -2.40
C GLU A 265 -0.23 14.86 -1.08
N VAL A 266 0.64 14.33 -0.25
CA VAL A 266 1.00 14.99 1.03
C VAL A 266 1.64 16.34 0.71
N GLN A 267 0.93 17.44 1.02
CA GLN A 267 1.46 18.78 0.81
C GLN A 267 2.56 19.09 1.84
N THR A 268 3.73 19.46 1.36
CA THR A 268 4.81 20.03 2.18
C THR A 268 4.45 21.47 2.55
N MET A 269 4.33 21.77 3.84
CA MET A 269 4.26 23.18 4.28
C MET A 269 5.61 23.88 4.13
N ALA A 270 5.60 25.21 4.00
CA ALA A 270 6.76 26.07 3.72
C ALA A 270 7.95 25.95 4.72
N ASP A 271 7.79 25.26 5.84
CA ASP A 271 8.83 25.01 6.85
C ASP A 271 9.53 23.64 6.71
N GLY A 272 9.34 22.91 5.61
CA GLY A 272 10.01 21.63 5.38
C GLY A 272 9.54 20.48 6.28
N LYS A 273 8.47 20.66 7.05
CA LYS A 273 7.81 19.59 7.79
C LYS A 273 6.61 19.08 7.01
N ILE A 274 6.69 17.83 6.60
CA ILE A 274 5.55 17.13 6.01
C ILE A 274 4.58 16.82 7.14
N ILE A 275 3.44 17.49 7.16
CA ILE A 275 2.32 17.15 8.03
C ILE A 275 1.26 16.54 7.16
N SER A 276 1.06 15.21 7.25
CA SER A 276 -0.20 14.60 6.78
C SER A 276 -1.34 15.10 7.69
N GLU A 277 -2.55 15.17 7.20
CA GLU A 277 -3.74 15.47 8.03
C GLU A 277 -3.89 14.53 9.24
N THR A 278 -3.18 13.42 9.26
CA THR A 278 -3.04 12.51 10.42
C THR A 278 -2.12 13.05 11.53
N GLY A 279 -1.51 14.24 11.37
CA GLY A 279 -0.68 14.90 12.40
C GLY A 279 0.68 14.24 12.66
N LEU A 280 1.15 13.36 11.80
CA LEU A 280 2.43 12.67 11.95
C LEU A 280 3.53 13.39 11.18
N PRO A 281 4.67 13.71 11.82
CA PRO A 281 5.86 14.16 11.10
C PRO A 281 6.36 12.97 10.25
N GLN A 282 6.33 13.11 8.93
CA GLN A 282 7.09 12.23 8.05
C GLN A 282 8.53 12.73 8.02
N GLU A 283 9.49 11.82 8.12
CA GLU A 283 10.87 12.13 7.76
C GLU A 283 10.87 12.60 6.31
N ALA A 284 11.41 13.76 6.07
CA ALA A 284 11.54 14.33 4.74
C ALA A 284 12.37 13.36 3.88
N GLU A 285 11.70 12.62 3.00
CA GLU A 285 12.42 12.04 1.86
C GLU A 285 12.92 13.22 1.03
N ASP A 286 14.22 13.24 0.78
CA ASP A 286 14.90 14.26 -0.02
C ASP A 286 14.12 14.56 -1.30
N SER A 287 13.32 15.62 -1.26
CA SER A 287 12.79 16.23 -2.46
C SER A 287 13.93 16.96 -3.14
N GLU A 288 14.65 16.28 -4.01
CA GLU A 288 15.77 16.84 -4.80
C GLU A 288 15.38 18.13 -5.55
N GLY A 289 14.09 18.45 -5.71
CA GLY A 289 13.61 19.61 -6.45
C GLY A 289 13.66 20.95 -5.71
N GLY A 290 13.44 20.98 -4.40
CA GLY A 290 13.36 22.23 -3.63
C GLY A 290 14.72 22.80 -3.23
N GLU A 291 15.65 21.97 -2.83
CA GLU A 291 17.02 22.37 -2.53
C GLU A 291 17.80 22.74 -3.79
N ASP A 292 17.56 22.09 -4.91
CA ASP A 292 18.24 22.38 -6.16
C ASP A 292 17.77 23.74 -6.74
N ALA A 293 16.55 24.19 -6.53
CA ALA A 293 16.10 25.53 -6.91
C ALA A 293 16.85 26.63 -6.12
N VAL A 294 16.97 26.46 -4.80
CA VAL A 294 17.74 27.41 -3.95
C VAL A 294 19.23 27.36 -4.26
N LEU A 295 19.77 26.20 -4.57
CA LEU A 295 21.17 26.02 -4.96
C LEU A 295 21.42 26.57 -6.37
N TYR A 296 20.46 26.50 -7.26
CA TYR A 296 20.52 27.08 -8.60
C TYR A 296 20.65 28.60 -8.54
N ASP A 297 19.81 29.29 -7.76
CA ASP A 297 19.90 30.74 -7.56
C ASP A 297 21.27 31.16 -6.96
N LYS A 298 21.78 30.39 -6.02
CA LYS A 298 23.14 30.62 -5.47
C LYS A 298 24.23 30.35 -6.49
N ALA A 299 24.10 29.33 -7.34
CA ALA A 299 25.03 29.03 -8.42
C ALA A 299 25.04 30.14 -9.49
N VAL A 300 23.86 30.63 -9.88
CA VAL A 300 23.73 31.78 -10.80
C VAL A 300 24.44 33.01 -10.24
N ARG A 301 24.25 33.29 -8.94
CA ARG A 301 24.91 34.43 -8.29
C ARG A 301 26.43 34.30 -8.29
N ILE A 302 26.98 33.12 -7.97
CA ILE A 302 28.42 32.84 -7.99
C ILE A 302 28.97 33.00 -9.40
N VAL A 303 28.30 32.46 -10.41
CA VAL A 303 28.75 32.58 -11.81
C VAL A 303 28.71 34.03 -12.29
N THR A 304 27.70 34.79 -11.88
CA THR A 304 27.55 36.21 -12.22
C THR A 304 28.62 37.07 -11.56
N GLU A 305 28.90 36.86 -10.27
CA GLU A 305 29.91 37.57 -9.51
C GLU A 305 31.33 37.24 -10.01
N THR A 306 31.61 35.98 -10.27
CA THR A 306 32.95 35.52 -10.71
C THR A 306 33.17 35.66 -12.23
N ARG A 307 32.10 35.91 -13.00
CA ARG A 307 32.08 35.93 -14.47
C ARG A 307 32.67 34.67 -15.10
N ARG A 308 32.57 33.53 -14.41
CA ARG A 308 33.11 32.23 -14.88
C ARG A 308 32.11 31.12 -14.53
N ALA A 309 31.52 30.50 -15.58
CA ALA A 309 30.75 29.29 -15.45
C ALA A 309 31.72 28.10 -15.30
N SER A 310 31.96 27.66 -14.08
CA SER A 310 32.88 26.58 -13.77
C SER A 310 32.30 25.62 -12.75
N ILE A 311 32.11 24.35 -13.13
CA ILE A 311 31.59 23.28 -12.26
C ILE A 311 32.41 23.20 -10.96
N SER A 312 33.74 23.22 -11.07
CA SER A 312 34.64 23.19 -9.91
C SER A 312 34.60 24.47 -9.06
N GLY A 313 34.22 25.60 -9.66
CA GLY A 313 34.00 26.86 -8.94
C GLY A 313 32.73 26.78 -8.07
N VAL A 314 31.62 26.39 -8.67
CA VAL A 314 30.33 26.21 -7.98
C VAL A 314 30.42 25.11 -6.91
N GLN A 315 31.07 23.99 -7.23
CA GLN A 315 31.31 22.89 -6.28
C GLN A 315 32.01 23.39 -5.00
N ARG A 316 33.08 24.17 -5.14
CA ARG A 316 33.84 24.67 -3.99
C ARG A 316 33.08 25.72 -3.17
N HIS A 317 32.37 26.63 -3.84
CA HIS A 317 31.61 27.68 -3.15
C HIS A 317 30.39 27.16 -2.42
N LEU A 318 29.64 26.22 -3.05
CA LEU A 318 28.43 25.63 -2.46
C LEU A 318 28.70 24.38 -1.61
N ARG A 319 29.96 23.85 -1.63
CA ARG A 319 30.37 22.61 -0.92
C ARG A 319 29.50 21.41 -1.25
N ILE A 320 29.14 21.23 -2.51
CA ILE A 320 28.31 20.15 -3.04
C ILE A 320 29.11 19.17 -3.89
N GLY A 321 28.57 17.99 -4.16
CA GLY A 321 29.21 16.99 -5.01
C GLY A 321 29.34 17.43 -6.49
N TYR A 322 30.32 16.91 -7.21
CA TYR A 322 30.59 17.26 -8.61
C TYR A 322 29.36 17.10 -9.51
N ASN A 323 28.65 15.96 -9.41
CA ASN A 323 27.47 15.69 -10.22
C ASN A 323 26.32 16.68 -9.94
N ARG A 324 26.18 17.15 -8.68
CA ARG A 324 25.17 18.14 -8.30
C ARG A 324 25.56 19.53 -8.83
N ALA A 325 26.85 19.87 -8.74
CA ALA A 325 27.36 21.14 -9.32
C ALA A 325 27.23 21.18 -10.84
N ALA A 326 27.39 20.05 -11.53
CA ALA A 326 27.26 19.95 -12.98
C ALA A 326 25.80 20.13 -13.47
N ARG A 327 24.81 19.83 -12.65
CA ARG A 327 23.38 20.06 -12.97
C ARG A 327 22.95 21.52 -12.77
N LEU A 328 23.71 22.30 -12.00
CA LEU A 328 23.40 23.68 -11.66
C LEU A 328 24.08 24.71 -12.58
N ILE A 329 24.94 24.27 -13.53
CA ILE A 329 25.58 25.06 -14.56
C ILE A 329 25.09 24.70 -15.94
#